data_1710a4a81f03103f02ab441d74024439
#
_entry.id   1710a4a81f03103f02ab441d74024439
#
_cell.length_a   1.000
_cell.length_b   1.000
_cell.length_c   1.000
_cell.angle_alpha   90.00
_cell.angle_beta   90.00
_cell.angle_gamma   90.00
#
_symmetry.space_group_name_H-M   'P 1'
#
loop_
_entity.id
_entity.type
_entity.pdbx_description
1 polymer ?
#
loop_
_entity_poly.entity_id
_entity_poly.type
_entity_poly.pdbx_seq_one_letter_code
_entity_poly.pdbx_strand_id
1 'polypeptide(L)'
;KSSAASDVYKRQSHYPDDPRFYDYCNRYGFYVMDECEVESHGVRRKGVPGDSPVWTAACVDRMERMVLRDRNHPCVFMWSLGNEAGDGTAFTAMKQAALALDDTRQFHYEGDFDLTKSDVISRMYPTADVMEKLGKKEPITISLYDNIANQLAADSKPITAEMYEGKPVLLCEYAHSMENSLGNFADYMADFEKYDNMCGGFIWDFVDQALHRKAQDGTDLWLYGTDFEKEEPRHWYSLPNTTAITGSNTYFCANGIIGADRTAVSYTHLTLPTT
;
A
#
# COMPACT_ATOMS: atom_id res chain seq x y z
N LYS A 1 6.52 7.69 22.32
CA LYS A 1 6.56 7.26 20.92
C LYS A 1 7.68 6.22 20.80
N SER A 2 7.37 5.00 20.41
CA SER A 2 8.35 3.91 20.35
C SER A 2 8.72 3.68 18.88
N SER A 3 10.01 3.67 18.57
CA SER A 3 10.54 3.26 17.26
C SER A 3 10.19 1.82 16.88
N ALA A 4 9.73 1.01 17.83
CA ALA A 4 9.21 -0.33 17.59
C ALA A 4 7.79 -0.35 17.01
N ALA A 5 7.13 0.80 16.82
CA ALA A 5 5.74 0.84 16.35
C ALA A 5 5.59 0.44 14.87
N SER A 6 6.62 0.50 14.05
CA SER A 6 6.55 0.11 12.64
C SER A 6 6.30 -1.39 12.42
N ASP A 7 6.69 -2.22 13.39
CA ASP A 7 6.50 -3.68 13.30
C ASP A 7 5.13 -4.16 13.80
N VAL A 8 4.33 -3.27 14.39
CA VAL A 8 3.05 -3.62 15.03
C VAL A 8 1.86 -3.46 14.07
N TYR A 9 2.05 -2.72 12.97
CA TYR A 9 0.99 -2.44 12.00
C TYR A 9 1.18 -3.27 10.74
N LYS A 10 0.07 -3.84 10.23
CA LYS A 10 0.01 -4.55 8.95
C LYS A 10 -1.08 -3.93 8.09
N ARG A 11 -0.80 -3.70 6.81
CA ARG A 11 -1.78 -3.38 5.78
C ARG A 11 -1.95 -4.59 4.88
N GLN A 12 -3.19 -4.95 4.63
CA GLN A 12 -3.53 -6.04 3.73
C GLN A 12 -3.58 -5.52 2.30
N SER A 13 -2.50 -5.67 1.56
CA SER A 13 -2.45 -5.24 0.17
C SER A 13 -2.61 -6.44 -0.76
N HIS A 14 -3.53 -6.42 -1.70
CA HIS A 14 -4.60 -5.43 -1.93
C HIS A 14 -5.95 -6.14 -1.86
N TYR A 15 -6.15 -6.94 -0.83
CA TYR A 15 -7.34 -7.75 -0.56
C TYR A 15 -7.33 -8.24 0.89
N PRO A 16 -8.50 -8.59 1.44
CA PRO A 16 -8.57 -9.17 2.78
C PRO A 16 -7.87 -10.52 2.84
N ASP A 17 -7.10 -10.74 3.88
CA ASP A 17 -6.30 -11.95 4.06
C ASP A 17 -7.12 -13.19 4.49
N ASP A 18 -6.45 -14.34 4.61
CA ASP A 18 -7.03 -15.55 5.23
C ASP A 18 -7.56 -15.22 6.64
N PRO A 19 -8.77 -15.64 7.00
CA PRO A 19 -9.35 -15.33 8.30
C PRO A 19 -8.46 -15.68 9.50
N ARG A 20 -7.63 -16.72 9.39
CA ARG A 20 -6.67 -17.11 10.45
C ARG A 20 -5.61 -16.03 10.71
N PHE A 21 -5.32 -15.19 9.72
CA PHE A 21 -4.38 -14.09 9.88
C PHE A 21 -4.87 -13.11 10.96
N TYR A 22 -6.14 -12.76 10.94
CA TYR A 22 -6.73 -11.85 11.94
C TYR A 22 -6.74 -12.46 13.34
N ASP A 23 -6.96 -13.79 13.45
CA ASP A 23 -6.85 -14.50 14.73
C ASP A 23 -5.43 -14.41 15.29
N TYR A 24 -4.41 -14.58 14.43
CA TYR A 24 -3.01 -14.39 14.85
C TYR A 24 -2.72 -12.93 15.22
N CYS A 25 -3.20 -11.97 14.45
CA CYS A 25 -3.02 -10.55 14.76
C CYS A 25 -3.67 -10.19 16.10
N ASN A 26 -4.89 -10.66 16.37
CA ASN A 26 -5.54 -10.51 17.68
C ASN A 26 -4.69 -11.11 18.81
N ARG A 27 -4.19 -12.32 18.60
CA ARG A 27 -3.41 -13.06 19.61
C ARG A 27 -2.07 -12.40 19.92
N TYR A 28 -1.39 -11.88 18.90
CA TYR A 28 -0.04 -11.33 19.03
C TYR A 28 0.00 -9.82 19.17
N GLY A 29 -1.15 -9.14 19.15
CA GLY A 29 -1.25 -7.71 19.36
C GLY A 29 -0.83 -6.87 18.15
N PHE A 30 -0.98 -7.38 16.93
CA PHE A 30 -0.79 -6.59 15.72
C PHE A 30 -2.03 -5.78 15.40
N TYR A 31 -1.82 -4.57 14.86
CA TYR A 31 -2.89 -3.76 14.30
C TYR A 31 -2.97 -3.97 12.79
N VAL A 32 -4.17 -4.07 12.26
CA VAL A 32 -4.42 -4.36 10.85
C VAL A 32 -5.23 -3.25 10.22
N MET A 33 -4.72 -2.66 9.14
CA MET A 33 -5.53 -1.92 8.19
C MET A 33 -6.03 -2.92 7.15
N ASP A 34 -7.31 -3.25 7.21
CA ASP A 34 -7.93 -4.26 6.36
C ASP A 34 -8.41 -3.61 5.06
N GLU A 35 -7.96 -4.14 3.92
CA GLU A 35 -8.15 -3.52 2.62
C GLU A 35 -9.12 -4.29 1.75
N CYS A 36 -10.09 -3.56 1.22
CA CYS A 36 -11.06 -4.09 0.28
C CYS A 36 -10.41 -4.42 -1.07
N GLU A 37 -10.77 -5.55 -1.65
CA GLU A 37 -10.28 -6.02 -2.95
C GLU A 37 -10.79 -5.14 -4.10
N VAL A 38 -10.29 -3.90 -4.16
CA VAL A 38 -10.53 -2.93 -5.22
C VAL A 38 -9.20 -2.34 -5.64
N GLU A 39 -8.55 -2.99 -6.58
CA GLU A 39 -7.27 -2.63 -7.16
C GLU A 39 -7.37 -2.62 -8.68
N SER A 40 -6.87 -1.58 -9.34
CA SER A 40 -6.92 -1.52 -10.80
C SER A 40 -5.70 -0.89 -11.46
N HIS A 41 -4.78 -0.37 -10.68
CA HIS A 41 -3.48 0.24 -11.08
C HIS A 41 -3.43 0.80 -12.52
N GLY A 42 -3.42 -0.10 -13.52
CA GLY A 42 -3.24 0.27 -14.93
C GLY A 42 -4.36 1.11 -15.53
N VAL A 43 -5.55 1.08 -14.97
CA VAL A 43 -6.72 1.84 -15.46
C VAL A 43 -7.23 2.91 -14.49
N ARG A 44 -6.54 3.10 -13.37
CA ARG A 44 -6.91 4.13 -12.35
C ARG A 44 -7.07 5.53 -12.95
N ARG A 45 -6.26 5.89 -13.95
CA ARG A 45 -6.34 7.18 -14.65
C ARG A 45 -7.63 7.40 -15.43
N LYS A 46 -8.36 6.32 -15.71
CA LYS A 46 -9.68 6.37 -16.37
C LYS A 46 -10.81 6.39 -15.34
N GLY A 47 -10.49 6.52 -14.04
CA GLY A 47 -11.47 6.47 -12.98
C GLY A 47 -12.14 5.10 -12.82
N VAL A 48 -11.48 4.01 -13.23
CA VAL A 48 -12.04 2.65 -13.15
C VAL A 48 -11.38 1.91 -11.99
N PRO A 49 -12.15 1.33 -11.06
CA PRO A 49 -13.62 1.33 -10.99
C PRO A 49 -14.23 2.57 -10.29
N GLY A 50 -13.41 3.44 -9.69
CA GLY A 50 -13.81 4.51 -8.77
C GLY A 50 -14.92 5.42 -9.27
N ASP A 51 -14.87 5.87 -10.52
CA ASP A 51 -15.88 6.73 -11.14
C ASP A 51 -16.64 6.02 -12.28
N SER A 52 -16.80 4.72 -12.18
CA SER A 52 -17.51 3.92 -13.17
C SER A 52 -18.79 3.30 -12.58
N PRO A 53 -19.97 3.83 -12.91
CA PRO A 53 -21.23 3.37 -12.31
C PRO A 53 -21.50 1.87 -12.46
N VAL A 54 -21.00 1.26 -13.53
CA VAL A 54 -21.17 -0.18 -13.78
C VAL A 54 -20.47 -1.05 -12.72
N TRP A 55 -19.44 -0.52 -12.06
CA TRP A 55 -18.67 -1.24 -11.05
C TRP A 55 -19.12 -0.96 -9.62
N THR A 56 -19.92 0.08 -9.39
CA THR A 56 -20.27 0.54 -8.04
C THR A 56 -20.88 -0.57 -7.19
N ALA A 57 -21.83 -1.32 -7.73
CA ALA A 57 -22.46 -2.41 -6.97
C ALA A 57 -21.48 -3.51 -6.57
N ALA A 58 -20.54 -3.86 -7.44
CA ALA A 58 -19.51 -4.86 -7.14
C ALA A 58 -18.50 -4.37 -6.09
N CYS A 59 -18.14 -3.09 -6.14
CA CYS A 59 -17.27 -2.48 -5.14
C CYS A 59 -17.95 -2.44 -3.76
N VAL A 60 -19.22 -2.07 -3.71
CA VAL A 60 -20.00 -2.05 -2.47
C VAL A 60 -20.15 -3.45 -1.89
N ASP A 61 -20.51 -4.46 -2.69
CA ASP A 61 -20.64 -5.86 -2.23
C ASP A 61 -19.33 -6.38 -1.62
N ARG A 62 -18.19 -6.08 -2.22
CA ARG A 62 -16.88 -6.46 -1.68
C ARG A 62 -16.61 -5.80 -0.33
N MET A 63 -16.88 -4.51 -0.21
CA MET A 63 -16.70 -3.76 1.03
C MET A 63 -17.61 -4.29 2.15
N GLU A 64 -18.88 -4.52 1.87
CA GLU A 64 -19.82 -5.06 2.84
C GLU A 64 -19.40 -6.45 3.34
N ARG A 65 -18.98 -7.34 2.43
CA ARG A 65 -18.49 -8.68 2.79
C ARG A 65 -17.26 -8.64 3.67
N MET A 66 -16.30 -7.78 3.36
CA MET A 66 -15.11 -7.59 4.17
C MET A 66 -15.48 -7.13 5.59
N VAL A 67 -16.25 -6.06 5.71
CA VAL A 67 -16.66 -5.53 7.01
C VAL A 67 -17.47 -6.55 7.81
N LEU A 68 -18.43 -7.23 7.20
CA LEU A 68 -19.23 -8.27 7.86
C LEU A 68 -18.38 -9.42 8.37
N ARG A 69 -17.35 -9.82 7.61
CA ARG A 69 -16.44 -10.89 8.00
C ARG A 69 -15.55 -10.47 9.17
N ASP A 70 -14.96 -9.26 9.10
CA ASP A 70 -13.79 -8.92 9.91
C ASP A 70 -14.04 -7.90 11.02
N ARG A 71 -15.23 -7.26 11.08
CA ARG A 71 -15.55 -6.24 12.10
C ARG A 71 -15.43 -6.69 13.55
N ASN A 72 -15.51 -7.99 13.80
CA ASN A 72 -15.36 -8.55 15.16
C ASN A 72 -13.91 -8.84 15.55
N HIS A 73 -12.94 -8.54 14.70
CA HIS A 73 -11.52 -8.67 15.01
C HIS A 73 -10.98 -7.36 15.61
N PRO A 74 -10.61 -7.35 16.91
CA PRO A 74 -10.07 -6.16 17.57
C PRO A 74 -8.77 -5.63 16.94
N CYS A 75 -8.02 -6.49 16.25
CA CYS A 75 -6.81 -6.08 15.56
C CYS A 75 -7.08 -5.13 14.39
N VAL A 76 -8.25 -5.19 13.76
CA VAL A 76 -8.61 -4.28 12.67
C VAL A 76 -8.88 -2.89 13.26
N PHE A 77 -7.99 -1.94 12.97
CA PHE A 77 -8.11 -0.57 13.48
C PHE A 77 -8.64 0.42 12.44
N MET A 78 -8.56 0.06 11.16
CA MET A 78 -8.92 0.93 10.03
C MET A 78 -9.40 0.10 8.85
N TRP A 79 -10.40 0.59 8.15
CA TRP A 79 -10.87 0.06 6.87
C TRP A 79 -10.23 0.81 5.71
N SER A 80 -9.62 0.08 4.76
CA SER A 80 -9.14 0.66 3.51
C SER A 80 -10.12 0.34 2.38
N LEU A 81 -10.52 1.37 1.64
CA LEU A 81 -11.51 1.23 0.57
C LEU A 81 -10.92 0.57 -0.69
N GLY A 82 -9.61 0.47 -0.80
CA GLY A 82 -8.93 -0.14 -1.94
C GLY A 82 -7.59 0.50 -2.21
N ASN A 83 -7.04 0.24 -3.39
CA ASN A 83 -5.74 0.71 -3.82
C ASN A 83 -5.74 1.10 -5.30
N GLU A 84 -5.12 2.23 -5.64
CA GLU A 84 -4.83 2.67 -7.01
C GLU A 84 -5.97 2.43 -8.03
N ALA A 85 -7.20 2.70 -7.63
CA ALA A 85 -8.41 2.38 -8.40
C ALA A 85 -9.17 3.62 -8.89
N GLY A 86 -8.48 4.74 -9.02
CA GLY A 86 -9.05 6.05 -9.36
C GLY A 86 -9.77 6.68 -8.18
N ASP A 87 -10.42 7.82 -8.40
CA ASP A 87 -11.32 8.44 -7.44
C ASP A 87 -12.74 8.51 -8.04
N GLY A 88 -13.76 8.56 -7.19
CA GLY A 88 -15.13 8.72 -7.67
C GLY A 88 -16.21 8.23 -6.71
N THR A 89 -17.42 8.19 -7.24
CA THR A 89 -18.66 7.93 -6.49
C THR A 89 -18.75 6.52 -5.93
N ALA A 90 -18.06 5.53 -6.51
CA ALA A 90 -18.04 4.17 -5.99
C ALA A 90 -17.45 4.13 -4.57
N PHE A 91 -16.36 4.84 -4.31
CA PHE A 91 -15.74 4.89 -2.99
C PHE A 91 -16.61 5.59 -1.95
N THR A 92 -17.36 6.61 -2.35
CA THR A 92 -18.37 7.22 -1.47
C THR A 92 -19.45 6.22 -1.07
N ALA A 93 -19.96 5.46 -2.05
CA ALA A 93 -20.97 4.42 -1.80
C ALA A 93 -20.42 3.29 -0.91
N MET A 94 -19.17 2.84 -1.14
CA MET A 94 -18.49 1.86 -0.31
C MET A 94 -18.36 2.33 1.15
N LYS A 95 -17.90 3.56 1.37
CA LYS A 95 -17.79 4.13 2.73
C LYS A 95 -19.16 4.20 3.42
N GLN A 96 -20.20 4.62 2.72
CA GLN A 96 -21.54 4.67 3.28
C GLN A 96 -22.07 3.30 3.66
N ALA A 97 -21.86 2.29 2.82
CA ALA A 97 -22.26 0.92 3.10
C ALA A 97 -21.49 0.33 4.30
N ALA A 98 -20.19 0.60 4.37
CA ALA A 98 -19.37 0.17 5.50
C ALA A 98 -19.79 0.83 6.81
N LEU A 99 -20.05 2.14 6.82
CA LEU A 99 -20.53 2.88 8.00
C LEU A 99 -21.88 2.36 8.52
N ALA A 100 -22.73 1.83 7.64
CA ALA A 100 -23.98 1.20 8.06
C ALA A 100 -23.77 -0.12 8.81
N LEU A 101 -22.60 -0.75 8.67
CA LEU A 101 -22.23 -2.03 9.29
C LEU A 101 -21.27 -1.86 10.49
N ASP A 102 -20.41 -0.86 10.43
CA ASP A 102 -19.42 -0.53 11.46
C ASP A 102 -19.04 0.96 11.37
N ASP A 103 -19.46 1.72 12.36
CA ASP A 103 -19.17 3.15 12.51
C ASP A 103 -18.07 3.43 13.55
N THR A 104 -17.37 2.40 14.00
CA THR A 104 -16.37 2.51 15.06
C THR A 104 -14.95 2.72 14.56
N ARG A 105 -14.68 2.48 13.27
CA ARG A 105 -13.35 2.53 12.66
C ARG A 105 -13.23 3.65 11.63
N GLN A 106 -12.00 4.13 11.50
CA GLN A 106 -11.65 5.14 10.49
C GLN A 106 -11.47 4.50 9.12
N PHE A 107 -11.53 5.34 8.07
CA PHE A 107 -11.39 4.92 6.69
C PHE A 107 -10.12 5.48 6.06
N HIS A 108 -9.52 4.66 5.23
CA HIS A 108 -8.35 5.00 4.42
C HIS A 108 -8.66 4.83 2.93
N TYR A 109 -8.14 5.73 2.13
CA TYR A 109 -7.98 5.57 0.68
C TYR A 109 -6.96 6.59 0.16
N GLU A 110 -5.87 6.12 -0.46
CA GLU A 110 -4.81 7.00 -0.94
C GLU A 110 -5.21 7.79 -2.20
N GLY A 111 -6.14 7.25 -2.99
CA GLY A 111 -6.69 7.88 -4.19
C GLY A 111 -7.77 8.93 -3.93
N ASP A 112 -8.06 9.25 -2.67
CA ASP A 112 -9.01 10.29 -2.28
C ASP A 112 -8.38 11.68 -2.40
N PHE A 113 -8.46 12.28 -3.58
CA PHE A 113 -7.83 13.56 -3.86
C PHE A 113 -8.51 14.75 -3.16
N ASP A 114 -9.78 14.60 -2.82
CA ASP A 114 -10.57 15.62 -2.13
C ASP A 114 -10.55 15.48 -0.60
N LEU A 115 -9.97 14.38 -0.08
CA LEU A 115 -9.99 14.01 1.34
C LEU A 115 -11.40 13.99 1.96
N THR A 116 -12.38 13.59 1.15
CA THR A 116 -13.79 13.50 1.56
C THR A 116 -14.20 12.11 2.03
N LYS A 117 -13.42 11.09 1.68
CA LYS A 117 -13.68 9.68 1.97
C LYS A 117 -12.71 9.12 3.01
N SER A 118 -11.42 9.50 2.90
CA SER A 118 -10.37 9.08 3.82
C SER A 118 -10.34 9.98 5.07
N ASP A 119 -10.17 9.35 6.22
CA ASP A 119 -10.03 10.04 7.51
C ASP A 119 -8.55 10.32 7.84
N VAL A 120 -7.65 9.89 6.97
CA VAL A 120 -6.21 10.13 7.03
C VAL A 120 -5.70 10.67 5.69
N ILE A 121 -4.64 11.46 5.73
CA ILE A 121 -3.89 11.86 4.53
C ILE A 121 -2.91 10.75 4.23
N SER A 122 -3.15 10.03 3.14
CA SER A 122 -2.31 8.90 2.74
C SER A 122 -1.50 9.22 1.49
N ARG A 123 -0.28 8.71 1.45
CA ARG A 123 0.65 8.89 0.34
C ARG A 123 1.44 7.61 0.11
N MET A 124 1.84 7.41 -1.15
CA MET A 124 2.78 6.38 -1.54
C MET A 124 4.11 7.02 -1.92
N TYR A 125 5.19 6.52 -1.35
CA TYR A 125 6.56 6.85 -1.72
C TYR A 125 6.85 8.36 -1.85
N PRO A 126 6.43 9.22 -0.90
CA PRO A 126 6.77 10.63 -0.94
C PRO A 126 8.28 10.80 -0.79
N THR A 127 8.83 11.83 -1.43
CA THR A 127 10.24 12.21 -1.20
C THR A 127 10.43 12.83 0.19
N ALA A 128 11.67 12.93 0.66
CA ALA A 128 11.98 13.51 1.98
C ALA A 128 11.45 14.94 2.13
N ASP A 129 11.55 15.77 1.09
CA ASP A 129 11.03 17.13 1.13
C ASP A 129 9.49 17.21 1.10
N VAL A 130 8.83 16.23 0.50
CA VAL A 130 7.37 16.10 0.59
C VAL A 130 6.97 15.66 2.00
N MET A 131 7.71 14.75 2.61
CA MET A 131 7.51 14.34 4.00
C MET A 131 7.61 15.51 4.97
N GLU A 132 8.64 16.35 4.81
CA GLU A 132 8.80 17.52 5.63
C GLU A 132 7.64 18.51 5.48
N LYS A 133 7.15 18.73 4.25
CA LYS A 133 5.97 19.58 4.00
C LYS A 133 4.69 19.00 4.61
N LEU A 134 4.48 17.70 4.48
CA LEU A 134 3.36 17.00 5.12
C LEU A 134 3.39 17.17 6.64
N GLY A 135 4.57 17.01 7.24
CA GLY A 135 4.76 17.18 8.68
C GLY A 135 4.50 18.61 9.15
N LYS A 136 4.93 19.60 8.37
CA LYS A 136 4.68 21.02 8.62
C LYS A 136 3.27 21.47 8.31
N LYS A 137 2.43 20.61 7.73
CA LYS A 137 1.08 20.93 7.25
C LYS A 137 1.08 22.03 6.18
N GLU A 138 2.11 22.05 5.36
CA GLU A 138 2.21 22.99 4.26
C GLU A 138 1.27 22.61 3.10
N PRO A 139 0.70 23.57 2.36
CA PRO A 139 -0.01 23.28 1.13
C PRO A 139 0.91 22.57 0.14
N ILE A 140 0.44 21.46 -0.42
CA ILE A 140 1.18 20.68 -1.41
C ILE A 140 0.43 20.74 -2.72
N THR A 141 1.08 21.27 -3.75
CA THR A 141 0.52 21.42 -5.11
C THR A 141 0.90 20.27 -6.04
N ILE A 142 1.68 19.30 -5.55
CA ILE A 142 2.20 18.18 -6.32
C ILE A 142 1.19 17.04 -6.29
N SER A 143 1.15 16.23 -7.35
CA SER A 143 0.34 15.02 -7.39
C SER A 143 0.62 14.14 -6.17
N LEU A 144 -0.35 13.35 -5.77
CA LEU A 144 -0.23 12.39 -4.67
C LEU A 144 1.01 11.52 -4.75
N TYR A 145 1.62 11.46 -5.90
CA TYR A 145 2.71 10.58 -6.22
C TYR A 145 3.80 11.38 -6.94
N ASP A 146 4.96 11.44 -6.35
CA ASP A 146 6.13 12.11 -6.94
C ASP A 146 6.77 11.33 -8.11
N ASN A 147 6.23 10.18 -8.46
CA ASN A 147 6.74 9.44 -9.61
C ASN A 147 6.07 9.90 -10.93
N ILE A 148 6.83 9.80 -12.01
CA ILE A 148 6.42 10.23 -13.37
C ILE A 148 5.08 9.59 -13.78
N ALA A 149 4.82 8.35 -13.36
CA ALA A 149 3.59 7.64 -13.68
C ALA A 149 2.35 8.34 -13.08
N ASN A 150 2.50 8.99 -11.96
CA ASN A 150 1.42 9.63 -11.21
C ASN A 150 1.32 11.12 -11.47
N GLN A 151 2.41 11.78 -11.84
CA GLN A 151 2.39 13.16 -12.34
C GLN A 151 1.53 13.33 -13.60
N LEU A 152 1.32 12.24 -14.33
CA LEU A 152 0.43 12.20 -15.49
C LEU A 152 -1.05 11.94 -15.11
N ALA A 153 -1.37 11.72 -13.85
CA ALA A 153 -2.77 11.70 -13.39
C ALA A 153 -3.28 13.14 -13.38
N ALA A 154 -4.10 13.47 -14.36
CA ALA A 154 -4.57 14.85 -14.64
C ALA A 154 -5.40 15.49 -13.52
N ASP A 155 -5.72 14.76 -12.47
CA ASP A 155 -6.73 15.12 -11.47
C ASP A 155 -6.19 15.30 -10.05
N SER A 156 -4.85 15.40 -9.89
CA SER A 156 -4.27 15.65 -8.57
C SER A 156 -4.65 17.06 -8.10
N LYS A 157 -5.49 17.14 -7.08
CA LYS A 157 -5.81 18.40 -6.43
C LYS A 157 -4.77 18.73 -5.37
N PRO A 158 -4.41 20.01 -5.19
CA PRO A 158 -3.51 20.41 -4.14
C PRO A 158 -4.15 20.12 -2.77
N ILE A 159 -3.33 19.63 -1.82
CA ILE A 159 -3.73 19.61 -0.41
C ILE A 159 -3.58 21.03 0.11
N THR A 160 -4.66 21.60 0.61
CA THR A 160 -4.65 22.91 1.26
C THR A 160 -4.39 22.79 2.76
N ALA A 161 -4.05 23.91 3.41
CA ALA A 161 -3.79 23.89 4.86
C ALA A 161 -5.00 23.41 5.68
N GLU A 162 -6.20 23.73 5.24
CA GLU A 162 -7.46 23.35 5.92
C GLU A 162 -7.71 21.82 5.87
N MET A 163 -7.22 21.14 4.83
CA MET A 163 -7.38 19.70 4.67
C MET A 163 -6.62 18.87 5.71
N TYR A 164 -5.62 19.47 6.38
CA TYR A 164 -4.90 18.81 7.49
C TYR A 164 -5.66 18.84 8.81
N GLU A 165 -6.73 19.63 8.93
CA GLU A 165 -7.46 19.72 10.18
C GLU A 165 -8.12 18.39 10.53
N GLY A 166 -7.76 17.84 11.69
CA GLY A 166 -8.27 16.56 12.17
C GLY A 166 -7.81 15.32 11.41
N LYS A 167 -6.94 15.46 10.40
CA LYS A 167 -6.46 14.33 9.59
C LYS A 167 -4.96 14.10 9.79
N PRO A 168 -4.56 12.98 10.42
CA PRO A 168 -3.16 12.59 10.49
C PRO A 168 -2.65 12.12 9.12
N VAL A 169 -1.34 12.12 8.96
CA VAL A 169 -0.64 11.57 7.80
C VAL A 169 -0.23 10.12 8.06
N LEU A 170 -0.60 9.22 7.16
CA LEU A 170 -0.25 7.81 7.21
C LEU A 170 0.24 7.38 5.83
N LEU A 171 1.47 6.91 5.70
CA LEU A 171 1.97 6.40 4.43
C LEU A 171 1.45 4.98 4.20
N CYS A 172 0.57 4.81 3.22
CA CYS A 172 0.08 3.48 2.89
C CYS A 172 1.16 2.59 2.29
N GLU A 173 2.17 3.18 1.65
CA GLU A 173 3.36 2.49 1.16
C GLU A 173 4.57 3.43 1.19
N TYR A 174 5.70 2.92 1.68
CA TYR A 174 6.99 3.61 1.59
C TYR A 174 8.15 2.61 1.55
N ALA A 175 9.36 3.10 1.25
CA ALA A 175 10.59 2.31 1.27
C ALA A 175 10.52 1.07 0.36
N HIS A 176 9.99 1.22 -0.86
CA HIS A 176 9.97 0.15 -1.86
C HIS A 176 11.40 -0.22 -2.28
N SER A 177 11.87 -1.40 -1.88
CA SER A 177 13.22 -1.86 -2.20
C SER A 177 13.28 -2.64 -3.50
N MET A 178 13.05 -1.95 -4.61
CA MET A 178 13.14 -2.49 -5.96
C MET A 178 14.41 -1.96 -6.64
N GLU A 179 15.22 -2.83 -7.23
CA GLU A 179 16.49 -2.49 -7.90
C GLU A 179 17.46 -1.72 -6.98
N ASN A 180 17.99 -0.61 -7.45
CA ASN A 180 18.90 0.27 -6.70
C ASN A 180 18.11 1.33 -5.90
N SER A 181 17.16 0.89 -5.13
CA SER A 181 16.27 1.74 -4.33
C SER A 181 16.50 1.54 -2.83
N LEU A 182 15.63 2.11 -2.03
CA LEU A 182 15.68 2.22 -0.59
C LEU A 182 16.71 3.25 -0.10
N GLY A 183 16.58 4.49 -0.57
CA GLY A 183 17.23 5.64 0.03
C GLY A 183 16.36 6.29 1.13
N ASN A 184 16.96 7.15 1.94
CA ASN A 184 16.29 8.06 2.87
C ASN A 184 15.43 7.39 3.96
N PHE A 185 15.64 6.12 4.28
CA PHE A 185 14.86 5.45 5.32
C PHE A 185 14.98 6.14 6.69
N ALA A 186 16.19 6.58 7.02
CA ALA A 186 16.44 7.33 8.25
C ALA A 186 15.68 8.67 8.28
N ASP A 187 15.51 9.33 7.13
CA ASP A 187 14.77 10.58 7.03
C ASP A 187 13.28 10.37 7.27
N TYR A 188 12.69 9.29 6.72
CA TYR A 188 11.30 8.92 7.03
C TYR A 188 11.11 8.71 8.53
N MET A 189 12.01 7.97 9.17
CA MET A 189 11.91 7.71 10.61
C MET A 189 12.05 8.99 11.42
N ALA A 190 12.98 9.86 11.05
CA ALA A 190 13.16 11.15 11.70
C ALA A 190 11.91 12.04 11.58
N ASP A 191 11.25 12.07 10.43
CA ASP A 191 10.03 12.84 10.24
C ASP A 191 8.85 12.26 11.01
N PHE A 192 8.70 10.93 11.05
CA PHE A 192 7.67 10.28 11.88
C PHE A 192 7.83 10.60 13.38
N GLU A 193 9.07 10.75 13.86
CA GLU A 193 9.34 11.11 15.24
C GLU A 193 9.16 12.62 15.50
N LYS A 194 9.50 13.45 14.53
CA LYS A 194 9.52 14.90 14.64
C LYS A 194 8.15 15.54 14.62
N TYR A 195 7.23 15.04 13.78
CA TYR A 195 5.94 15.68 13.54
C TYR A 195 4.79 14.92 14.18
N ASP A 196 4.00 15.63 15.01
CA ASP A 196 2.90 15.02 15.77
C ASP A 196 1.71 14.57 14.92
N ASN A 197 1.57 15.11 13.72
CA ASN A 197 0.53 14.72 12.77
C ASN A 197 0.90 13.51 11.92
N MET A 198 2.10 12.98 12.04
CA MET A 198 2.53 11.79 11.33
C MET A 198 2.33 10.53 12.17
N CYS A 199 1.59 9.56 11.63
CA CYS A 199 1.30 8.29 12.32
C CYS A 199 2.27 7.17 11.98
N GLY A 200 3.11 7.34 10.96
CA GLY A 200 4.00 6.30 10.43
C GLY A 200 3.56 5.84 9.04
N GLY A 201 3.89 4.60 8.68
CA GLY A 201 3.56 4.06 7.38
C GLY A 201 3.81 2.55 7.30
N PHE A 202 3.50 1.98 6.12
CA PHE A 202 3.68 0.58 5.81
C PHE A 202 4.77 0.42 4.77
N ILE A 203 5.78 -0.38 5.08
CA ILE A 203 6.89 -0.65 4.16
C ILE A 203 6.38 -1.55 3.03
N TRP A 204 6.72 -1.22 1.80
CA TRP A 204 6.50 -2.10 0.67
C TRP A 204 7.81 -2.85 0.32
N ASP A 205 7.94 -4.17 0.61
CA ASP A 205 6.90 -4.94 1.32
C ASP A 205 7.53 -5.76 2.46
N PHE A 206 6.77 -6.66 3.04
CA PHE A 206 7.21 -7.38 4.23
C PHE A 206 8.09 -8.57 3.91
N VAL A 207 7.73 -9.38 2.92
CA VAL A 207 8.41 -10.65 2.60
C VAL A 207 8.57 -10.81 1.10
N ASP A 208 9.76 -11.18 0.65
CA ASP A 208 9.98 -11.55 -0.76
C ASP A 208 9.00 -12.61 -1.22
N GLN A 209 8.38 -12.37 -2.38
CA GLN A 209 7.34 -13.22 -2.95
C GLN A 209 7.95 -14.27 -3.87
N ALA A 210 8.73 -15.19 -3.33
CA ALA A 210 9.35 -16.27 -4.09
C ALA A 210 8.94 -17.65 -3.56
N LEU A 211 8.93 -18.63 -4.46
CA LEU A 211 8.61 -20.01 -4.16
C LEU A 211 9.87 -20.87 -4.19
N HIS A 212 10.04 -21.69 -3.16
CA HIS A 212 11.16 -22.61 -3.06
C HIS A 212 11.08 -23.75 -4.09
N ARG A 213 12.18 -24.03 -4.74
CA ARG A 213 12.40 -25.18 -5.63
C ARG A 213 13.78 -25.75 -5.39
N LYS A 214 13.95 -27.04 -5.67
CA LYS A 214 15.27 -27.66 -5.77
C LYS A 214 15.64 -27.84 -7.23
N ALA A 215 16.84 -27.42 -7.60
CA ALA A 215 17.44 -27.73 -8.89
C ALA A 215 17.82 -29.23 -8.97
N GLN A 216 18.14 -29.69 -10.17
CA GLN A 216 18.54 -31.11 -10.40
C GLN A 216 19.81 -31.49 -9.65
N ASP A 217 20.71 -30.57 -9.42
CA ASP A 217 21.94 -30.75 -8.64
C ASP A 217 21.74 -30.64 -7.12
N GLY A 218 20.49 -30.41 -6.65
CA GLY A 218 20.14 -30.27 -5.25
C GLY A 218 20.25 -28.86 -4.70
N THR A 219 20.65 -27.86 -5.51
CA THR A 219 20.70 -26.46 -5.10
C THR A 219 19.31 -25.93 -4.77
N ASP A 220 19.19 -25.17 -3.69
CA ASP A 220 17.97 -24.48 -3.35
C ASP A 220 17.81 -23.22 -4.21
N LEU A 221 16.65 -23.08 -4.83
CA LEU A 221 16.29 -21.95 -5.66
C LEU A 221 15.04 -21.28 -5.09
N TRP A 222 15.00 -19.95 -5.20
CA TRP A 222 13.84 -19.11 -4.89
C TRP A 222 13.40 -18.41 -6.17
N LEU A 223 12.29 -18.88 -6.71
CA LEU A 223 11.81 -18.50 -8.04
C LEU A 223 10.59 -17.59 -7.95
N TYR A 224 10.52 -16.57 -8.80
CA TYR A 224 9.40 -15.65 -8.88
C TYR A 224 9.19 -15.12 -10.30
N GLY A 225 7.98 -14.64 -10.59
CA GLY A 225 7.66 -14.01 -11.86
C GLY A 225 8.00 -14.88 -13.06
N THR A 226 8.83 -14.37 -13.94
CA THR A 226 9.22 -15.03 -15.21
C THR A 226 10.07 -16.28 -15.03
N ASP A 227 10.61 -16.55 -13.84
CA ASP A 227 11.37 -17.78 -13.58
C ASP A 227 10.56 -19.06 -13.80
N PHE A 228 9.23 -18.96 -13.73
CA PHE A 228 8.31 -20.07 -13.98
C PHE A 228 7.92 -20.22 -15.46
N GLU A 229 8.32 -19.29 -16.29
CA GLU A 229 8.00 -19.31 -17.71
C GLU A 229 9.01 -20.17 -18.48
N LYS A 230 8.50 -20.87 -19.50
CA LYS A 230 9.37 -21.56 -20.43
C LYS A 230 10.05 -20.55 -21.36
N GLU A 231 11.13 -20.96 -22.02
CA GLU A 231 12.04 -20.14 -22.84
C GLU A 231 11.37 -19.18 -23.86
N GLU A 232 10.09 -19.35 -24.14
CA GLU A 232 9.30 -18.42 -24.95
C GLU A 232 8.02 -18.00 -24.23
N PRO A 233 8.08 -17.07 -23.27
CA PRO A 233 6.89 -16.57 -22.61
C PRO A 233 6.01 -15.83 -23.62
N ARG A 234 4.82 -16.35 -23.83
CA ARG A 234 3.83 -15.72 -24.72
C ARG A 234 2.66 -15.22 -23.89
N HIS A 235 2.88 -14.12 -23.23
CA HIS A 235 1.77 -13.43 -22.62
C HIS A 235 0.99 -12.65 -23.69
N TRP A 236 -0.32 -12.69 -23.62
CA TRP A 236 -1.22 -11.95 -24.50
C TRP A 236 -0.97 -10.43 -24.47
N TYR A 237 -0.33 -9.94 -23.43
CA TYR A 237 0.10 -8.54 -23.27
C TYR A 237 1.55 -8.29 -23.69
N SER A 238 2.29 -9.31 -24.04
CA SER A 238 3.64 -9.18 -24.63
C SER A 238 3.49 -8.78 -26.09
N LEU A 239 3.35 -7.49 -26.33
CA LEU A 239 3.37 -6.99 -27.71
C LEU A 239 4.78 -7.14 -28.28
N PRO A 240 4.90 -7.55 -29.56
CA PRO A 240 6.18 -7.51 -30.26
C PRO A 240 6.76 -6.10 -30.16
N ASN A 241 7.99 -5.96 -29.67
CA ASN A 241 8.71 -4.72 -29.39
C ASN A 241 8.51 -4.07 -28.00
N THR A 242 7.85 -4.69 -27.06
CA THR A 242 7.84 -4.23 -25.67
C THR A 242 8.72 -5.13 -24.80
N THR A 243 10.03 -5.06 -25.03
CA THR A 243 11.04 -5.67 -24.15
C THR A 243 10.95 -5.18 -22.69
N ALA A 244 10.23 -4.09 -22.48
CA ALA A 244 10.03 -3.51 -21.16
C ALA A 244 9.08 -4.32 -20.25
N ILE A 245 8.20 -5.16 -20.79
CA ILE A 245 7.20 -5.86 -19.95
C ILE A 245 7.78 -7.12 -19.32
N THR A 246 8.67 -7.82 -20.00
CA THR A 246 9.35 -8.99 -19.44
C THR A 246 10.36 -8.62 -18.35
N GLY A 247 10.90 -7.39 -18.40
CA GLY A 247 11.82 -6.90 -17.36
C GLY A 247 11.12 -6.47 -16.05
N SER A 248 9.87 -6.01 -16.10
CA SER A 248 9.19 -5.49 -14.93
C SER A 248 8.88 -6.55 -13.87
N ASN A 249 8.60 -7.77 -14.26
CA ASN A 249 8.32 -8.87 -13.34
C ASN A 249 9.57 -9.39 -12.62
N THR A 250 10.76 -9.04 -13.11
CA THR A 250 12.03 -9.52 -12.55
C THR A 250 12.34 -8.89 -11.17
N TYR A 251 11.79 -7.72 -10.87
CA TYR A 251 12.15 -6.95 -9.68
C TYR A 251 11.05 -6.85 -8.64
N PHE A 252 9.79 -6.99 -9.04
CA PHE A 252 8.64 -6.70 -8.19
C PHE A 252 8.40 -7.68 -7.05
N CYS A 253 9.04 -8.84 -7.07
CA CYS A 253 8.80 -9.88 -6.08
C CYS A 253 9.91 -9.99 -5.03
N ALA A 254 10.98 -9.20 -5.16
CA ALA A 254 12.14 -9.22 -4.28
C ALA A 254 12.36 -7.86 -3.60
N ASN A 255 11.35 -7.40 -2.87
CA ASN A 255 11.33 -6.12 -2.16
C ASN A 255 10.99 -6.25 -0.67
N GLY A 256 10.99 -7.47 -0.16
CA GLY A 256 10.73 -7.74 1.24
C GLY A 256 11.85 -7.31 2.18
N ILE A 257 11.50 -6.86 3.38
CA ILE A 257 12.46 -6.71 4.47
C ILE A 257 12.85 -8.06 5.09
N ILE A 258 12.12 -9.10 4.71
CA ILE A 258 12.41 -10.51 5.04
C ILE A 258 12.54 -11.27 3.71
N GLY A 259 13.60 -12.04 3.57
CA GLY A 259 13.81 -12.91 2.42
C GLY A 259 12.73 -13.99 2.28
N ALA A 260 12.61 -14.57 1.09
CA ALA A 260 11.66 -15.64 0.83
C ALA A 260 11.88 -16.87 1.72
N ASP A 261 13.11 -17.11 2.14
CA ASP A 261 13.50 -18.16 3.12
C ASP A 261 13.19 -17.80 4.58
N ARG A 262 12.54 -16.63 4.80
CA ARG A 262 12.21 -16.08 6.11
C ARG A 262 13.39 -15.57 6.93
N THR A 263 14.54 -15.41 6.35
CA THR A 263 15.66 -14.72 6.97
C THR A 263 15.53 -13.21 6.80
N ALA A 264 16.01 -12.43 7.78
CA ALA A 264 16.03 -10.99 7.65
C ALA A 264 16.96 -10.57 6.51
N VAL A 265 16.48 -9.74 5.60
CA VAL A 265 17.31 -9.14 4.57
C VAL A 265 18.22 -8.12 5.23
N SER A 266 19.53 -8.37 5.19
CA SER A 266 20.52 -7.44 5.68
C SER A 266 20.68 -6.29 4.67
N TYR A 267 19.86 -5.26 4.80
CA TYR A 267 20.12 -4.02 4.06
C TYR A 267 21.34 -3.35 4.64
N THR A 268 22.43 -3.30 3.91
CA THR A 268 23.66 -2.64 4.30
C THR A 268 23.53 -1.14 4.56
N HIS A 269 22.34 -0.59 4.35
CA HIS A 269 21.99 0.81 4.56
C HIS A 269 20.95 1.03 5.68
N LEU A 270 20.38 -0.04 6.23
CA LEU A 270 19.54 0.01 7.43
C LEU A 270 20.41 -0.20 8.67
N THR A 271 21.36 0.66 8.91
CA THR A 271 21.87 0.80 10.27
C THR A 271 20.79 1.51 11.07
N LEU A 272 19.89 0.73 11.65
CA LEU A 272 19.11 1.21 12.79
C LEU A 272 20.11 1.69 13.84
N PRO A 273 19.99 2.88 14.39
CA PRO A 273 20.81 3.28 15.50
C PRO A 273 20.58 2.27 16.64
N THR A 274 21.58 1.47 16.92
CA THR A 274 21.61 0.65 18.11
C THR A 274 21.90 1.56 19.29
N THR A 275 20.88 1.98 19.99
CA THR A 275 21.01 2.50 21.37
C THR A 275 19.91 1.89 22.19
#